data_d77e2e8dc71614eb504e519694d92e12
#
_entry.id   d77e2e8dc71614eb504e519694d92e12
#
_cell.length_a   1.000
_cell.length_b   1.000
_cell.length_c   1.000
_cell.angle_alpha   90.00
_cell.angle_beta   90.00
_cell.angle_gamma   90.00
#
_symmetry.space_group_name_H-M   'P 1'
#
loop_
_entity.id
_entity.type
_entity.pdbx_description
1 polymer ?
#
loop_
_entity_poly.entity_id
_entity_poly.type
_entity_poly.pdbx_seq_one_letter_code
_entity_poly.pdbx_strand_id
1 'polypeptide(L)'
;MTIETSKADAGQPEKKGVGAILFACNINAVRSAMAEAMVKLTFPSQIFVDSCGVAPGNPDGFAIAVMAEIGIDMGAHQPKSFDDLDSEFYDIIISFSPEAHAAALELTQSMDCETLYWPVDNLAELNGPREERLRAYRHVRDDIKAKLENYLNKSIAVKT
;
A
#
# COMPACT_ATOMS: atom_id res chain seq x y z
N MET A 1 -10.00 18.08 -27.74
CA MET A 1 -9.62 18.69 -27.53
C MET A 1 -9.38 18.87 -27.34
N THR A 2 -9.33 18.64 -27.10
CA THR A 2 -8.90 19.16 -26.72
C THR A 2 -8.75 19.13 -26.23
N ILE A 3 -8.61 18.92 -26.06
CA ILE A 3 -8.28 19.34 -25.51
C ILE A 3 -8.24 19.34 -25.05
N GLU A 4 -8.22 19.13 -24.76
CA GLU A 4 -7.94 19.56 -24.23
C GLU A 4 -8.08 19.49 -23.67
N THR A 5 -8.29 19.30 -23.67
CA THR A 5 -8.15 19.66 -23.06
C THR A 5 -8.38 19.42 -22.46
N SER A 6 -8.45 19.19 -22.37
CA SER A 6 -8.25 19.35 -21.84
C SER A 6 -8.39 19.25 -21.30
N LYS A 7 -8.56 19.24 -21.18
CA LYS A 7 -8.34 19.58 -20.66
C LYS A 7 -8.41 19.88 -20.03
N ALA A 8 -8.58 19.83 -20.04
CA ALA A 8 -8.37 20.40 -19.49
C ALA A 8 -8.66 20.63 -19.00
N ASP A 9 -8.84 20.61 -19.00
CA ASP A 9 -8.81 21.07 -18.56
C ASP A 9 -9.01 21.04 -18.16
N ALA A 10 -9.18 20.93 -18.23
CA ALA A 10 -8.96 20.97 -17.74
C ALA A 10 -8.84 20.73 -17.22
N GLY A 11 -8.77 20.60 -17.22
CA GLY A 11 -8.22 20.39 -16.52
C GLY A 11 -7.96 19.81 -16.02
N GLN A 12 -7.81 19.58 -15.78
CA GLN A 12 -7.32 19.15 -15.30
C GLN A 12 -7.11 18.56 -14.71
N PRO A 13 -6.78 18.32 -14.65
CA PRO A 13 -6.47 17.68 -14.01
C PRO A 13 -6.03 17.21 -13.65
N GLU A 14 -5.68 17.22 -13.84
CA GLU A 14 -5.19 16.93 -13.51
C GLU A 14 -4.75 16.51 -12.74
N LYS A 15 -4.19 16.84 -12.65
CA LYS A 15 -3.87 16.43 -11.65
C LYS A 15 -4.76 15.75 -11.02
N LYS A 16 -4.43 15.42 -10.86
CA LYS A 16 -5.47 14.53 -10.46
C LYS A 16 -5.04 13.67 -9.31
N GLY A 17 -6.00 13.12 -8.59
CA GLY A 17 -5.71 12.23 -7.49
C GLY A 17 -5.23 10.86 -7.98
N VAL A 18 -4.82 10.02 -7.03
CA VAL A 18 -4.34 8.68 -7.32
C VAL A 18 -5.52 7.75 -7.56
N GLY A 19 -5.49 7.01 -8.67
CA GLY A 19 -6.55 6.06 -9.02
C GLY A 19 -6.17 4.62 -8.77
N ALA A 20 -4.87 4.28 -8.82
CA ALA A 20 -4.41 2.90 -8.63
C ALA A 20 -3.11 2.91 -7.85
N ILE A 21 -3.09 2.18 -6.72
CA ILE A 21 -1.94 2.11 -5.83
C ILE A 21 -1.49 0.66 -5.64
N LEU A 22 -0.19 0.43 -5.72
CA LEU A 22 0.40 -0.83 -5.32
C LEU A 22 1.24 -0.59 -4.07
N PHE A 23 0.99 -1.37 -3.03
CA PHE A 23 1.84 -1.36 -1.83
C PHE A 23 2.77 -2.55 -1.86
N ALA A 24 4.03 -2.35 -1.48
CA ALA A 24 5.03 -3.41 -1.56
C ALA A 24 5.88 -3.47 -0.29
N CYS A 25 6.20 -4.69 0.14
CA CYS A 25 7.13 -4.94 1.23
C CYS A 25 7.86 -6.24 0.96
N ASN A 26 8.47 -6.85 1.99
CA ASN A 26 9.29 -8.03 1.73
C ASN A 26 8.46 -9.28 1.44
N ILE A 27 7.41 -9.54 2.22
CA ILE A 27 6.69 -10.81 2.14
C ILE A 27 5.21 -10.67 1.78
N ASN A 28 4.66 -9.48 1.95
CA ASN A 28 3.23 -9.21 1.69
C ASN A 28 2.30 -9.85 2.71
N ALA A 29 2.77 -9.96 3.95
CA ALA A 29 1.97 -10.54 5.02
C ALA A 29 1.61 -9.53 6.10
N VAL A 30 2.37 -8.45 6.24
CA VAL A 30 2.14 -7.46 7.30
C VAL A 30 1.98 -6.06 6.72
N ARG A 31 3.08 -5.41 6.36
CA ARG A 31 3.07 -3.98 6.05
C ARG A 31 2.23 -3.62 4.83
N SER A 32 2.53 -4.22 3.69
CA SER A 32 1.79 -3.92 2.47
C SER A 32 0.36 -4.45 2.53
N ALA A 33 0.17 -5.60 3.19
CA ALA A 33 -1.17 -6.17 3.35
C ALA A 33 -2.05 -5.28 4.22
N MET A 34 -1.50 -4.72 5.30
CA MET A 34 -2.24 -3.78 6.14
C MET A 34 -2.66 -2.54 5.36
N ALA A 35 -1.72 -1.99 4.58
CA ALA A 35 -2.00 -0.79 3.80
C ALA A 35 -3.12 -1.03 2.78
N GLU A 36 -3.04 -2.16 2.08
CA GLU A 36 -4.08 -2.51 1.11
C GLU A 36 -5.45 -2.61 1.79
N ALA A 37 -5.50 -3.30 2.91
CA ALA A 37 -6.77 -3.50 3.62
C ALA A 37 -7.37 -2.19 4.12
N MET A 38 -6.52 -1.28 4.59
CA MET A 38 -6.98 0.02 5.07
C MET A 38 -7.56 0.87 3.95
N VAL A 39 -6.90 0.88 2.79
CA VAL A 39 -7.39 1.67 1.66
C VAL A 39 -8.70 1.09 1.12
N LYS A 40 -8.81 -0.24 1.07
CA LYS A 40 -10.04 -0.87 0.61
C LYS A 40 -11.22 -0.53 1.50
N LEU A 41 -11.00 -0.42 2.81
CA LEU A 41 -12.08 -0.08 3.72
C LEU A 41 -12.48 1.40 3.58
N THR A 42 -11.50 2.29 3.44
CA THR A 42 -11.73 3.73 3.47
C THR A 42 -12.21 4.27 2.12
N PHE A 43 -11.69 3.72 1.01
CA PHE A 43 -12.00 4.20 -0.33
C PHE A 43 -12.36 3.03 -1.25
N PRO A 44 -13.47 2.30 -0.94
CA PRO A 44 -13.72 1.01 -1.60
C PRO A 44 -13.98 1.08 -3.10
N SER A 45 -14.45 2.22 -3.61
CA SER A 45 -14.77 2.32 -5.04
C SER A 45 -14.04 3.46 -5.73
N GLN A 46 -13.13 4.15 -5.04
CA GLN A 46 -12.45 5.31 -5.59
C GLN A 46 -11.02 5.02 -5.99
N ILE A 47 -10.41 4.02 -5.37
CA ILE A 47 -9.01 3.68 -5.59
C ILE A 47 -8.90 2.18 -5.80
N PHE A 48 -8.32 1.78 -6.93
CA PHE A 48 -7.92 0.39 -7.10
C PHE A 48 -6.63 0.18 -6.30
N VAL A 49 -6.60 -0.82 -5.43
CA VAL A 49 -5.44 -1.04 -4.58
C VAL A 49 -5.07 -2.52 -4.60
N ASP A 50 -3.77 -2.77 -4.63
CA ASP A 50 -3.23 -4.12 -4.56
C ASP A 50 -1.97 -4.07 -3.70
N SER A 51 -1.43 -5.24 -3.37
CA SER A 51 -0.20 -5.32 -2.60
C SER A 51 0.60 -6.54 -3.02
N CYS A 52 1.91 -6.51 -2.76
CA CYS A 52 2.79 -7.61 -3.08
C CYS A 52 4.04 -7.54 -2.22
N GLY A 53 4.86 -8.60 -2.31
CA GLY A 53 6.16 -8.64 -1.64
C GLY A 53 7.25 -8.97 -2.63
N VAL A 54 8.48 -8.82 -2.19
CA VAL A 54 9.64 -9.25 -2.97
C VAL A 54 9.57 -10.78 -3.16
N ALA A 55 9.10 -11.48 -2.14
CA ALA A 55 8.85 -12.92 -2.19
C ALA A 55 7.54 -13.22 -1.50
N PRO A 56 6.82 -14.25 -1.92
CA PRO A 56 5.59 -14.63 -1.22
C PRO A 56 5.93 -15.32 0.10
N GLY A 57 4.98 -15.30 1.02
CA GLY A 57 5.14 -15.96 2.31
C GLY A 57 3.80 -16.47 2.81
N ASN A 58 3.73 -16.70 4.11
CA ASN A 58 2.51 -17.17 4.74
C ASN A 58 1.76 -16.01 5.38
N PRO A 59 0.43 -16.10 5.52
CA PRO A 59 -0.30 -15.10 6.28
C PRO A 59 0.23 -14.99 7.70
N ASP A 60 0.17 -13.78 8.26
CA ASP A 60 0.72 -13.49 9.57
C ASP A 60 -0.41 -13.31 10.59
N GLY A 61 -0.50 -14.23 11.56
CA GLY A 61 -1.57 -14.23 12.54
C GLY A 61 -1.59 -12.99 13.43
N PHE A 62 -0.43 -12.44 13.78
CA PHE A 62 -0.40 -11.21 14.56
C PHE A 62 -0.96 -10.03 13.77
N ALA A 63 -0.60 -9.94 12.48
CA ALA A 63 -1.13 -8.88 11.63
C ALA A 63 -2.65 -9.00 11.53
N ILE A 64 -3.15 -10.21 11.32
CA ILE A 64 -4.60 -10.43 11.24
C ILE A 64 -5.27 -10.00 12.53
N ALA A 65 -4.67 -10.34 13.68
CA ALA A 65 -5.26 -10.03 14.99
C ALA A 65 -5.33 -8.53 15.24
N VAL A 66 -4.25 -7.79 14.97
CA VAL A 66 -4.26 -6.35 15.27
C VAL A 66 -5.11 -5.58 14.28
N MET A 67 -5.28 -6.07 13.06
CA MET A 67 -6.21 -5.43 12.12
C MET A 67 -7.65 -5.65 12.52
N ALA A 68 -7.96 -6.84 13.07
CA ALA A 68 -9.30 -7.10 13.58
C ALA A 68 -9.66 -6.14 14.71
N GLU A 69 -8.69 -5.69 15.50
CA GLU A 69 -8.94 -4.73 16.58
C GLU A 69 -9.53 -3.42 16.06
N ILE A 70 -9.23 -3.06 14.82
CA ILE A 70 -9.77 -1.82 14.23
C ILE A 70 -10.85 -2.13 13.18
N GLY A 71 -11.42 -3.33 13.24
CA GLY A 71 -12.57 -3.68 12.42
C GLY A 71 -12.24 -4.11 11.00
N ILE A 72 -10.99 -4.50 10.73
CA ILE A 72 -10.57 -4.92 9.40
C ILE A 72 -10.23 -6.39 9.41
N ASP A 73 -10.89 -7.15 8.53
CA ASP A 73 -10.67 -8.60 8.42
C ASP A 73 -9.64 -8.88 7.33
N MET A 74 -8.44 -9.32 7.73
CA MET A 74 -7.39 -9.71 6.80
C MET A 74 -7.28 -11.23 6.65
N GLY A 75 -8.24 -11.97 7.19
CA GLY A 75 -8.13 -13.42 7.23
C GLY A 75 -8.08 -14.10 5.88
N ALA A 76 -8.61 -13.46 4.83
CA ALA A 76 -8.62 -14.04 3.48
C ALA A 76 -7.45 -13.59 2.62
N HIS A 77 -6.59 -12.72 3.14
CA HIS A 77 -5.47 -12.21 2.34
C HIS A 77 -4.47 -13.31 2.02
N GLN A 78 -4.08 -13.39 0.75
CA GLN A 78 -3.08 -14.35 0.28
C GLN A 78 -1.82 -13.59 -0.13
N PRO A 79 -0.70 -13.77 0.58
CA PRO A 79 0.55 -13.10 0.21
C PRO A 79 0.99 -13.48 -1.21
N LYS A 80 1.48 -12.50 -1.95
CA LYS A 80 1.95 -12.75 -3.32
C LYS A 80 3.16 -11.87 -3.61
N SER A 81 3.86 -12.17 -4.71
CA SER A 81 5.03 -11.43 -5.10
C SER A 81 4.72 -10.51 -6.27
N PHE A 82 5.70 -9.68 -6.66
CA PHE A 82 5.57 -8.84 -7.84
C PHE A 82 5.21 -9.64 -9.09
N ASP A 83 5.70 -10.88 -9.19
CA ASP A 83 5.44 -11.71 -10.37
C ASP A 83 3.99 -12.17 -10.47
N ASP A 84 3.26 -12.11 -9.36
CA ASP A 84 1.88 -12.61 -9.30
C ASP A 84 0.84 -11.52 -9.53
N LEU A 85 1.25 -10.31 -9.86
CA LEU A 85 0.32 -9.19 -10.02
C LEU A 85 -0.49 -9.35 -11.30
N ASP A 86 -1.78 -9.08 -11.19
CA ASP A 86 -2.70 -9.17 -12.33
C ASP A 86 -2.66 -7.92 -13.20
N SER A 87 -2.38 -6.77 -12.61
CA SER A 87 -2.39 -5.51 -13.32
C SER A 87 -0.98 -5.06 -13.62
N GLU A 88 -0.82 -4.35 -14.75
CA GLU A 88 0.46 -3.74 -15.11
C GLU A 88 0.41 -2.22 -14.98
N PHE A 89 -0.71 -1.68 -14.50
CA PHE A 89 -0.90 -0.24 -14.48
C PHE A 89 -1.22 0.25 -13.07
N TYR A 90 -0.26 0.96 -12.50
CA TYR A 90 -0.44 1.64 -11.22
C TYR A 90 0.00 3.07 -11.39
N ASP A 91 -0.69 3.99 -10.72
CA ASP A 91 -0.26 5.39 -10.70
C ASP A 91 0.94 5.57 -9.79
N ILE A 92 1.00 4.77 -8.73
CA ILE A 92 2.07 4.89 -7.76
C ILE A 92 2.31 3.55 -7.08
N ILE A 93 3.58 3.28 -6.78
CA ILE A 93 3.97 2.15 -5.96
C ILE A 93 4.59 2.71 -4.68
N ILE A 94 4.04 2.31 -3.53
CA ILE A 94 4.53 2.74 -2.23
C ILE A 94 5.17 1.53 -1.56
N SER A 95 6.46 1.62 -1.27
CA SER A 95 7.23 0.52 -0.71
C SER A 95 7.60 0.82 0.74
N PHE A 96 7.59 -0.22 1.58
CA PHE A 96 7.86 -0.08 3.00
C PHE A 96 9.21 -0.65 3.40
N SER A 97 9.99 -1.16 2.46
CA SER A 97 11.31 -1.71 2.73
C SER A 97 12.27 -1.32 1.61
N PRO A 98 13.58 -1.30 1.89
CA PRO A 98 14.56 -1.00 0.83
C PRO A 98 14.52 -2.00 -0.31
N GLU A 99 14.31 -3.29 0.01
CA GLU A 99 14.26 -4.34 -1.00
C GLU A 99 13.06 -4.17 -1.92
N ALA A 100 11.90 -3.85 -1.34
CA ALA A 100 10.70 -3.63 -2.15
C ALA A 100 10.83 -2.36 -2.99
N HIS A 101 11.45 -1.33 -2.45
CA HIS A 101 11.66 -0.09 -3.20
C HIS A 101 12.58 -0.32 -4.40
N ALA A 102 13.66 -1.09 -4.21
CA ALA A 102 14.57 -1.43 -5.30
C ALA A 102 13.84 -2.22 -6.39
N ALA A 103 13.00 -3.18 -5.99
CA ALA A 103 12.21 -3.96 -6.95
C ALA A 103 11.23 -3.07 -7.71
N ALA A 104 10.60 -2.12 -7.01
CA ALA A 104 9.65 -1.21 -7.64
C ALA A 104 10.35 -0.30 -8.65
N LEU A 105 11.54 0.19 -8.32
CA LEU A 105 12.29 1.03 -9.25
C LEU A 105 12.67 0.27 -10.51
N GLU A 106 13.06 -0.99 -10.36
CA GLU A 106 13.39 -1.81 -11.51
C GLU A 106 12.16 -2.08 -12.39
N LEU A 107 11.04 -2.40 -11.75
CA LEU A 107 9.80 -2.67 -12.47
C LEU A 107 9.33 -1.46 -13.29
N THR A 108 9.54 -0.25 -12.77
CA THR A 108 8.96 0.95 -13.36
C THR A 108 9.92 1.72 -14.26
N GLN A 109 11.06 1.14 -14.63
CA GLN A 109 12.06 1.84 -15.44
C GLN A 109 11.50 2.41 -16.74
N SER A 110 10.55 1.71 -17.34
CA SER A 110 9.96 2.15 -18.61
C SER A 110 8.47 2.41 -18.49
N MET A 111 7.99 2.66 -17.27
CA MET A 111 6.58 2.89 -17.01
C MET A 111 6.36 4.29 -16.46
N ASP A 112 5.21 4.86 -16.77
CA ASP A 112 4.80 6.14 -16.22
C ASP A 112 4.13 5.89 -14.87
N CYS A 113 4.96 5.63 -13.86
CA CYS A 113 4.49 5.27 -12.52
C CYS A 113 5.43 5.88 -11.49
N GLU A 114 4.86 6.60 -10.54
CA GLU A 114 5.64 7.18 -9.47
C GLU A 114 5.98 6.12 -8.43
N THR A 115 7.14 6.22 -7.79
CA THR A 115 7.51 5.32 -6.70
C THR A 115 7.84 6.15 -5.46
N LEU A 116 7.30 5.72 -4.31
CA LEU A 116 7.61 6.32 -3.02
C LEU A 116 8.14 5.25 -2.08
N TYR A 117 9.00 5.67 -1.16
CA TYR A 117 9.54 4.79 -0.14
C TYR A 117 9.17 5.34 1.23
N TRP A 118 8.36 4.58 1.97
CA TRP A 118 7.94 4.91 3.34
C TRP A 118 8.55 3.85 4.26
N PRO A 119 9.70 4.12 4.89
CA PRO A 119 10.29 3.10 5.77
C PRO A 119 9.37 2.78 6.94
N VAL A 120 9.12 1.50 7.14
CA VAL A 120 8.32 1.00 8.25
C VAL A 120 9.03 -0.24 8.79
N ASP A 121 9.06 -0.37 10.12
CA ASP A 121 9.78 -1.46 10.77
C ASP A 121 9.37 -2.82 10.26
N ASN A 122 10.36 -3.69 10.05
CA ASN A 122 10.13 -5.07 9.66
C ASN A 122 10.00 -5.92 10.94
N LEU A 123 8.89 -6.61 11.08
CA LEU A 123 8.60 -7.40 12.27
C LEU A 123 8.91 -8.89 12.10
N ALA A 124 9.50 -9.28 10.98
CA ALA A 124 9.71 -10.70 10.66
C ALA A 124 10.60 -11.43 11.66
N GLU A 125 11.56 -10.72 12.28
CA GLU A 125 12.50 -11.33 13.21
C GLU A 125 12.20 -10.96 14.65
N LEU A 126 11.03 -10.43 14.90
CA LEU A 126 10.67 -10.01 16.25
C LEU A 126 10.43 -11.22 17.14
N ASN A 127 11.05 -11.20 18.32
CA ASN A 127 10.92 -12.25 19.31
C ASN A 127 10.36 -11.68 20.61
N GLY A 128 10.09 -12.57 21.55
CA GLY A 128 9.65 -12.15 22.88
C GLY A 128 8.24 -12.56 23.18
N PRO A 129 7.71 -12.11 24.32
CA PRO A 129 6.35 -12.48 24.73
C PRO A 129 5.29 -11.99 23.75
N ARG A 130 4.19 -12.71 23.73
CA ARG A 130 3.09 -12.42 22.80
C ARG A 130 2.63 -10.97 22.89
N GLU A 131 2.44 -10.45 24.11
CA GLU A 131 1.92 -9.10 24.28
C GLU A 131 2.87 -8.02 23.76
N GLU A 132 4.17 -8.24 23.91
CA GLU A 132 5.14 -7.30 23.38
C GLU A 132 5.15 -7.31 21.85
N ARG A 133 5.01 -8.50 21.29
CA ARG A 133 4.94 -8.64 19.83
C ARG A 133 3.68 -7.97 19.28
N LEU A 134 2.55 -8.20 19.94
CA LEU A 134 1.30 -7.54 19.51
C LEU A 134 1.42 -6.03 19.61
N ARG A 135 2.09 -5.53 20.65
CA ARG A 135 2.29 -4.08 20.79
C ARG A 135 3.09 -3.51 19.61
N ALA A 136 4.12 -4.23 19.17
CA ALA A 136 4.91 -3.81 18.02
C ALA A 136 4.09 -3.82 16.74
N TYR A 137 3.25 -4.84 16.55
CA TYR A 137 2.37 -4.92 15.39
C TYR A 137 1.34 -3.79 15.41
N ARG A 138 0.80 -3.44 16.59
CA ARG A 138 -0.11 -2.31 16.70
C ARG A 138 0.57 -0.99 16.32
N HIS A 139 1.83 -0.85 16.75
CA HIS A 139 2.60 0.35 16.42
C HIS A 139 2.79 0.48 14.91
N VAL A 140 3.15 -0.60 14.24
CA VAL A 140 3.31 -0.60 12.78
C VAL A 140 1.98 -0.31 12.10
N ARG A 141 0.90 -0.95 12.56
CA ARG A 141 -0.44 -0.69 12.03
C ARG A 141 -0.81 0.80 12.12
N ASP A 142 -0.59 1.38 13.30
CA ASP A 142 -0.97 2.78 13.52
C ASP A 142 -0.08 3.74 12.74
N ASP A 143 1.19 3.41 12.58
CA ASP A 143 2.11 4.20 11.76
C ASP A 143 1.68 4.22 10.30
N ILE A 144 1.36 3.06 9.75
CA ILE A 144 0.90 2.96 8.36
C ILE A 144 -0.42 3.72 8.19
N LYS A 145 -1.32 3.58 9.15
CA LYS A 145 -2.61 4.27 9.08
C LYS A 145 -2.42 5.78 9.03
N ALA A 146 -1.54 6.32 9.88
CA ALA A 146 -1.29 7.76 9.90
C ALA A 146 -0.67 8.25 8.60
N LYS A 147 0.28 7.49 8.04
CA LYS A 147 0.90 7.84 6.78
C LYS A 147 -0.12 7.86 5.64
N LEU A 148 -0.99 6.86 5.62
CA LEU A 148 -2.01 6.76 4.58
C LEU A 148 -3.01 7.89 4.69
N GLU A 149 -3.47 8.21 5.90
CA GLU A 149 -4.43 9.28 6.08
C GLU A 149 -3.87 10.62 5.61
N ASN A 150 -2.62 10.87 5.95
CA ASN A 150 -1.98 12.11 5.54
C ASN A 150 -1.83 12.19 4.02
N TYR A 151 -1.37 11.11 3.40
CA TYR A 151 -1.13 11.09 1.96
C TYR A 151 -2.44 11.15 1.16
N LEU A 152 -3.40 10.31 1.52
CA LEU A 152 -4.65 10.20 0.76
C LEU A 152 -5.55 11.41 0.95
N ASN A 153 -5.55 12.01 2.14
CA ASN A 153 -6.33 13.23 2.35
C ASN A 153 -5.83 14.35 1.44
N LYS A 154 -4.52 14.47 1.27
CA LYS A 154 -3.98 15.48 0.36
C LYS A 154 -4.33 15.16 -1.09
N SER A 155 -4.26 13.90 -1.49
CA SER A 155 -4.57 13.49 -2.85
C SER A 155 -6.04 13.68 -3.18
N ILE A 156 -6.92 13.34 -2.24
CA ILE A 156 -8.36 13.51 -2.41
C ILE A 156 -8.72 15.00 -2.45
N ALA A 157 -8.10 15.80 -1.59
CA ALA A 157 -8.37 17.24 -1.54
C ALA A 157 -8.06 17.91 -2.88
N VAL A 158 -7.03 17.45 -3.58
CA VAL A 158 -6.68 18.01 -4.88
C VAL A 158 -7.80 17.80 -5.90
N LYS A 159 -8.58 16.73 -5.76
CA LYS A 159 -9.64 16.39 -6.70
C LYS A 159 -10.89 17.25 -6.50
N THR A 160 -11.03 17.83 -5.33
CA THR A 160 -12.22 18.66 -5.05
C THR A 160 -11.94 20.12 -5.28
#